data_10c92c10bb20bc6ec528f8d0bdade02b
#
_entry.id   10c92c10bb20bc6ec528f8d0bdade02b
#
_cell.length_a   1.000
_cell.length_b   1.000
_cell.length_c   1.000
_cell.angle_alpha   90.00
_cell.angle_beta   90.00
_cell.angle_gamma   90.00
#
_symmetry.space_group_name_H-M   'P 1'
#
loop_
_entity.id
_entity.type
_entity.pdbx_description
1 polymer ?
#
loop_
_entity_poly.entity_id
_entity_poly.type
_entity_poly.pdbx_seq_one_letter_code
_entity_poly.pdbx_strand_id
1 'polypeptide(L)'
;MSRAANQINKALDNNVVELYGMSQSGKSSIAHEIAKKYPATLWIDSLFQYNFDGEYYLAQTSSLDDIGEIMNEFNLLVIDDFFSLKGRPRDNMYKIQEFIYNNKKLSVLVINQVRHNFNKNSLDKYKPFADYIMQKYADRRFYVEFKDGKTVVTQTK
;
A
#
# COMPACT_ATOMS: atom_id res chain seq x y z
N MET A 1 9.40 -7.62 14.56
CA MET A 1 9.09 -6.60 13.51
C MET A 1 10.03 -5.42 13.65
N SER A 2 10.49 -4.84 12.55
CA SER A 2 11.29 -3.62 12.57
C SER A 2 10.52 -2.44 13.16
N ARG A 3 11.25 -1.39 13.58
CA ARG A 3 10.62 -0.17 14.09
C ARG A 3 9.69 0.47 13.04
N ALA A 4 10.13 0.50 11.78
CA ALA A 4 9.34 1.04 10.68
C ALA A 4 8.04 0.26 10.48
N ALA A 5 8.12 -1.07 10.44
CA ALA A 5 6.94 -1.93 10.29
C ALA A 5 5.97 -1.78 11.48
N ASN A 6 6.48 -1.67 12.70
CA ASN A 6 5.66 -1.44 13.89
C ASN A 6 4.89 -0.13 13.82
N GLN A 7 5.55 0.93 13.38
CA GLN A 7 4.94 2.26 13.25
C GLN A 7 3.77 2.22 12.26
N ILE A 8 3.96 1.57 11.12
CA ILE A 8 2.94 1.46 10.08
C ILE A 8 1.82 0.53 10.53
N ASN A 9 2.16 -0.58 11.17
CA ASN A 9 1.17 -1.54 11.64
C ASN A 9 0.16 -0.90 12.61
N LYS A 10 0.62 -0.01 13.48
CA LYS A 10 -0.27 0.72 14.40
C LYS A 10 -1.26 1.63 13.69
N ALA A 11 -0.93 2.10 12.50
CA ALA A 11 -1.78 2.98 11.72
C ALA A 11 -2.89 2.22 10.95
N LEU A 12 -2.76 0.92 10.79
CA LEU A 12 -3.67 0.13 9.95
C LEU A 12 -5.10 0.06 10.50
N ASP A 13 -5.37 -0.47 11.61
CA ASP A 13 -6.64 -0.49 12.35
C ASP A 13 -7.91 -0.10 11.55
N ASN A 14 -8.29 -0.93 10.56
CA ASN A 14 -9.40 -0.69 9.64
C ASN A 14 -9.25 0.60 8.80
N ASN A 15 -8.02 0.97 8.49
CA ASN A 15 -7.67 2.15 7.70
C ASN A 15 -7.07 1.78 6.36
N VAL A 16 -7.05 2.76 5.45
CA VAL A 16 -6.23 2.75 4.24
C VAL A 16 -4.94 3.48 4.55
N VAL A 17 -3.82 2.78 4.46
CA VAL A 17 -2.48 3.33 4.71
C VAL A 17 -1.66 3.25 3.44
N GLU A 18 -1.07 4.36 3.03
CA GLU A 18 -0.17 4.41 1.87
C GLU A 18 1.28 4.40 2.31
N LEU A 19 2.07 3.53 1.67
CA LEU A 19 3.53 3.62 1.67
C LEU A 19 3.97 4.12 0.31
N TYR A 20 4.67 5.24 0.26
CA TYR A 20 5.19 5.76 -1.00
C TYR A 20 6.67 6.06 -0.89
N GLY A 21 7.36 5.94 -2.00
CA GLY A 21 8.80 6.17 -2.06
C GLY A 21 9.41 5.61 -3.34
N MET A 22 10.70 5.83 -3.50
CA MET A 22 11.46 5.35 -4.64
C MET A 22 11.48 3.83 -4.70
N SER A 23 11.71 3.28 -5.88
CA SER A 23 12.02 1.88 -6.05
C SER A 23 13.18 1.48 -5.13
N GLN A 24 13.12 0.28 -4.56
CA GLN A 24 14.15 -0.26 -3.66
C GLN A 24 14.35 0.53 -2.34
N SER A 25 13.36 1.32 -1.95
CA SER A 25 13.39 2.01 -0.65
C SER A 25 13.07 1.14 0.55
N GLY A 26 12.52 -0.08 0.31
CA GLY A 26 12.14 -1.00 1.36
C GLY A 26 10.64 -1.11 1.61
N LYS A 27 9.81 -0.52 0.78
CA LYS A 27 8.33 -0.56 0.93
C LYS A 27 7.78 -1.97 0.99
N SER A 28 8.16 -2.79 0.01
CA SER A 28 7.67 -4.18 -0.06
C SER A 28 8.18 -5.02 1.10
N SER A 29 9.42 -4.83 1.52
CA SER A 29 10.00 -5.53 2.67
C SER A 29 9.24 -5.23 3.95
N ILE A 30 8.89 -3.97 4.18
CA ILE A 30 8.06 -3.56 5.32
C ILE A 30 6.68 -4.22 5.24
N ALA A 31 6.07 -4.20 4.07
CA ALA A 31 4.76 -4.80 3.86
C ALA A 31 4.78 -6.31 4.13
N HIS A 32 5.84 -7.03 3.73
CA HIS A 32 6.01 -8.45 4.03
C HIS A 32 6.11 -8.71 5.54
N GLU A 33 6.85 -7.90 6.27
CA GLU A 33 6.92 -8.02 7.74
C GLU A 33 5.54 -7.89 8.38
N ILE A 34 4.76 -6.92 7.92
CA ILE A 34 3.40 -6.66 8.43
C ILE A 34 2.48 -7.83 8.06
N ALA A 35 2.50 -8.25 6.79
CA ALA A 35 1.62 -9.31 6.28
C ALA A 35 1.74 -10.61 7.08
N LYS A 36 2.95 -10.94 7.53
CA LYS A 36 3.20 -12.15 8.34
C LYS A 36 2.53 -12.12 9.72
N LYS A 37 2.14 -10.96 10.21
CA LYS A 37 1.52 -10.79 11.52
C LYS A 37 -0.01 -10.83 11.47
N TYR A 38 -0.60 -10.76 10.29
CA TYR A 38 -2.05 -10.83 10.12
C TYR A 38 -2.50 -12.28 9.94
N PRO A 39 -3.68 -12.65 10.49
CA PRO A 39 -4.20 -14.03 10.35
C PRO A 39 -4.51 -14.42 8.92
N ALA A 40 -4.98 -13.46 8.11
CA ALA A 40 -5.35 -13.71 6.72
C ALA A 40 -5.03 -12.48 5.88
N THR A 41 -4.01 -12.58 5.05
CA THR A 41 -3.55 -11.51 4.15
C THR A 41 -3.75 -11.92 2.70
N LEU A 42 -4.31 -10.99 1.91
CA LEU A 42 -4.32 -11.07 0.45
C LEU A 42 -3.33 -10.04 -0.09
N TRP A 43 -2.36 -10.51 -0.87
CA TRP A 43 -1.37 -9.66 -1.53
C TRP A 43 -1.69 -9.58 -3.02
N ILE A 44 -1.96 -8.37 -3.50
CA ILE A 44 -2.16 -8.10 -4.92
C ILE A 44 -0.82 -7.72 -5.53
N ASP A 45 -0.33 -8.56 -6.43
CA ASP A 45 0.87 -8.30 -7.23
C ASP A 45 0.45 -7.81 -8.62
N SER A 46 0.27 -6.51 -8.76
CA SER A 46 -0.25 -5.91 -10.00
C SER A 46 0.78 -5.89 -11.14
N LEU A 47 2.05 -6.06 -10.83
CA LEU A 47 3.15 -6.09 -11.80
C LEU A 47 3.65 -7.51 -12.10
N PHE A 48 3.03 -8.53 -11.49
CA PHE A 48 3.40 -9.93 -11.68
C PHE A 48 4.88 -10.21 -11.35
N GLN A 49 5.40 -9.58 -10.30
CA GLN A 49 6.81 -9.63 -9.94
C GLN A 49 7.16 -10.70 -8.91
N TYR A 50 6.18 -11.17 -8.15
CA TYR A 50 6.43 -12.06 -7.04
C TYR A 50 6.22 -13.52 -7.43
N ASN A 51 7.08 -14.36 -6.89
CA ASN A 51 6.96 -15.80 -6.96
C ASN A 51 7.27 -16.34 -5.57
N PHE A 52 6.24 -16.48 -4.74
CA PHE A 52 6.43 -16.99 -3.40
C PHE A 52 5.36 -18.03 -3.03
N ASP A 53 5.82 -19.00 -2.27
CA ASP A 53 5.04 -20.02 -1.58
C ASP A 53 4.82 -19.53 -0.14
N GLY A 54 4.11 -18.42 -0.01
CA GLY A 54 4.12 -17.67 1.21
C GLY A 54 3.09 -18.08 2.23
N GLU A 55 3.20 -17.45 3.37
CA GLU A 55 2.29 -17.58 4.51
C GLU A 55 0.98 -16.81 4.28
N TYR A 56 0.78 -16.24 3.10
CA TYR A 56 -0.41 -15.49 2.75
C TYR A 56 -0.77 -15.71 1.27
N TYR A 57 -1.97 -15.29 0.89
CA TYR A 57 -2.49 -15.50 -0.46
C TYR A 57 -1.98 -14.44 -1.42
N LEU A 58 -1.52 -14.89 -2.59
CA LEU A 58 -1.05 -14.05 -3.66
C LEU A 58 -2.06 -14.03 -4.80
N ALA A 59 -2.49 -12.84 -5.21
CA ALA A 59 -3.29 -12.65 -6.42
C ALA A 59 -2.50 -11.83 -7.42
N GLN A 60 -2.10 -12.46 -8.52
CA GLN A 60 -1.45 -11.77 -9.62
C GLN A 60 -2.51 -11.25 -10.58
N THR A 61 -2.99 -10.05 -10.30
CA THR A 61 -4.02 -9.39 -11.09
C THR A 61 -3.75 -7.89 -11.15
N SER A 62 -4.20 -7.27 -12.22
CA SER A 62 -4.19 -5.81 -12.35
C SER A 62 -5.59 -5.19 -12.14
N SER A 63 -6.59 -5.99 -11.78
CA SER A 63 -7.96 -5.51 -11.57
C SER A 63 -8.50 -5.87 -10.20
N LEU A 64 -8.99 -4.86 -9.46
CA LEU A 64 -9.66 -5.08 -8.17
C LEU A 64 -11.01 -5.77 -8.32
N ASP A 65 -11.58 -5.80 -9.52
CA ASP A 65 -12.84 -6.52 -9.77
C ASP A 65 -12.68 -8.02 -9.60
N ASP A 66 -11.46 -8.55 -9.80
CA ASP A 66 -11.19 -9.98 -9.71
C ASP A 66 -11.24 -10.53 -8.27
N ILE A 67 -11.19 -9.67 -7.27
CA ILE A 67 -11.05 -10.08 -5.86
C ILE A 67 -12.22 -9.70 -4.97
N GLY A 68 -13.24 -9.03 -5.52
CA GLY A 68 -14.36 -8.52 -4.72
C GLY A 68 -15.08 -9.59 -3.91
N GLU A 69 -15.26 -10.78 -4.48
CA GLU A 69 -16.01 -11.88 -3.85
C GLU A 69 -15.29 -12.50 -2.64
N ILE A 70 -13.96 -12.40 -2.58
CA ILE A 70 -13.17 -13.06 -1.53
C ILE A 70 -12.73 -12.10 -0.42
N MET A 71 -13.00 -10.79 -0.54
CA MET A 71 -12.47 -9.80 0.40
C MET A 71 -12.92 -9.99 1.85
N ASN A 72 -14.08 -10.62 2.08
CA ASN A 72 -14.56 -10.88 3.44
C ASN A 72 -13.75 -11.93 4.19
N GLU A 73 -12.89 -12.66 3.51
CA GLU A 73 -12.05 -13.72 4.10
C GLU A 73 -10.73 -13.17 4.66
N PHE A 74 -10.42 -11.89 4.47
CA PHE A 74 -9.11 -11.33 4.79
C PHE A 74 -9.19 -10.22 5.84
N ASN A 75 -8.08 -10.09 6.59
CA ASN A 75 -7.86 -9.02 7.57
C ASN A 75 -6.95 -7.93 7.04
N LEU A 76 -6.11 -8.27 6.06
CA LEU A 76 -5.19 -7.33 5.43
C LEU A 76 -5.22 -7.52 3.92
N LEU A 77 -5.36 -6.42 3.20
CA LEU A 77 -5.14 -6.34 1.76
C LEU A 77 -3.89 -5.51 1.51
N VAL A 78 -2.91 -6.10 0.84
CA VAL A 78 -1.72 -5.37 0.37
C VAL A 78 -1.85 -5.21 -1.14
N ILE A 79 -1.71 -3.98 -1.62
CA ILE A 79 -1.73 -3.66 -3.06
C ILE A 79 -0.34 -3.18 -3.47
N ASP A 80 0.35 -3.97 -4.26
CA ASP A 80 1.70 -3.69 -4.73
C ASP A 80 1.76 -3.91 -6.25
N ASP A 81 1.64 -2.94 -7.03
CA ASP A 81 1.68 -1.48 -6.88
C ASP A 81 0.29 -0.89 -7.23
N PHE A 82 -0.16 0.10 -6.50
CA PHE A 82 -1.48 0.72 -6.70
C PHE A 82 -1.61 1.39 -8.07
N PHE A 83 -0.59 2.12 -8.51
CA PHE A 83 -0.64 2.85 -9.78
C PHE A 83 -0.75 1.93 -10.99
N SER A 84 -0.29 0.68 -10.88
CA SER A 84 -0.34 -0.31 -11.97
C SER A 84 -1.69 -1.01 -12.10
N LEU A 85 -2.63 -0.73 -11.20
CA LEU A 85 -3.99 -1.26 -11.33
C LEU A 85 -4.69 -0.65 -12.55
N LYS A 86 -5.46 -1.48 -13.24
CA LYS A 86 -6.32 -1.01 -14.33
C LYS A 86 -7.41 -0.08 -13.82
N GLY A 87 -7.77 0.88 -14.66
CA GLY A 87 -8.80 1.84 -14.35
C GLY A 87 -8.23 3.11 -13.73
N ARG A 88 -9.13 4.01 -13.38
CA ARG A 88 -8.74 5.29 -12.79
C ARG A 88 -8.38 5.11 -11.32
N PRO A 89 -7.34 5.79 -10.82
CA PRO A 89 -6.99 5.72 -9.40
C PRO A 89 -8.15 6.02 -8.46
N ARG A 90 -9.00 6.98 -8.81
CA ARG A 90 -10.19 7.32 -8.01
C ARG A 90 -11.15 6.15 -7.91
N ASP A 91 -11.42 5.47 -9.01
CA ASP A 91 -12.35 4.34 -9.04
C ASP A 91 -11.80 3.17 -8.24
N ASN A 92 -10.50 2.92 -8.35
CA ASN A 92 -9.84 1.89 -7.54
C ASN A 92 -9.90 2.23 -6.05
N MET A 93 -9.70 3.48 -5.68
CA MET A 93 -9.82 3.91 -4.29
C MET A 93 -11.25 3.76 -3.76
N TYR A 94 -12.27 4.04 -4.57
CA TYR A 94 -13.65 3.81 -4.17
C TYR A 94 -13.94 2.33 -3.91
N LYS A 95 -13.39 1.43 -4.72
CA LYS A 95 -13.52 -0.02 -4.47
C LYS A 95 -12.84 -0.43 -3.16
N ILE A 96 -11.66 0.11 -2.88
CA ILE A 96 -10.95 -0.14 -1.63
C ILE A 96 -11.79 0.32 -0.44
N GLN A 97 -12.38 1.49 -0.53
CA GLN A 97 -13.25 2.03 0.53
C GLN A 97 -14.49 1.19 0.73
N GLU A 98 -15.06 0.66 -0.34
CA GLU A 98 -16.18 -0.28 -0.27
C GLU A 98 -15.78 -1.58 0.42
N PHE A 99 -14.60 -2.12 0.12
CA PHE A 99 -14.09 -3.31 0.81
C PHE A 99 -14.00 -3.10 2.33
N ILE A 100 -13.44 -1.96 2.76
CA ILE A 100 -13.32 -1.62 4.18
C ILE A 100 -14.70 -1.42 4.81
N TYR A 101 -15.60 -0.76 4.13
CA TYR A 101 -16.96 -0.53 4.61
C TYR A 101 -17.70 -1.86 4.86
N ASN A 102 -17.53 -2.81 3.95
CA ASN A 102 -18.21 -4.11 4.03
C ASN A 102 -17.49 -5.12 4.93
N ASN A 103 -16.22 -4.89 5.29
CA ASN A 103 -15.47 -5.78 6.16
C ASN A 103 -14.72 -4.97 7.22
N LYS A 104 -15.31 -4.90 8.42
CA LYS A 104 -14.78 -4.08 9.53
C LYS A 104 -13.47 -4.61 10.13
N LYS A 105 -13.05 -5.80 9.74
CA LYS A 105 -11.76 -6.38 10.15
C LYS A 105 -10.65 -6.10 9.16
N LEU A 106 -10.98 -5.56 7.99
CA LEU A 106 -10.01 -5.33 6.92
C LEU A 106 -9.22 -4.05 7.15
N SER A 107 -7.92 -4.14 7.00
CA SER A 107 -7.02 -2.99 6.81
C SER A 107 -6.40 -3.09 5.43
N VAL A 108 -6.08 -1.96 4.82
CA VAL A 108 -5.52 -1.93 3.46
C VAL A 108 -4.19 -1.17 3.47
N LEU A 109 -3.16 -1.84 2.97
CA LEU A 109 -1.83 -1.26 2.81
C LEU A 109 -1.56 -1.09 1.31
N VAL A 110 -1.43 0.15 0.88
CA VAL A 110 -1.21 0.51 -0.50
C VAL A 110 0.25 0.88 -0.69
N ILE A 111 0.93 0.19 -1.59
CA ILE A 111 2.30 0.52 -1.99
C ILE A 111 2.23 1.35 -3.26
N ASN A 112 2.85 2.53 -3.24
CA ASN A 112 2.79 3.47 -4.33
C ASN A 112 4.19 4.01 -4.65
N GLN A 113 4.44 4.25 -5.92
CA GLN A 113 5.72 4.79 -6.38
C GLN A 113 5.69 6.30 -6.44
N VAL A 114 6.86 6.91 -6.49
CA VAL A 114 7.01 8.34 -6.66
C VAL A 114 7.56 8.66 -8.04
N ARG A 115 7.26 9.86 -8.49
CA ARG A 115 7.83 10.46 -9.69
C ARG A 115 8.52 11.75 -9.32
N HIS A 116 9.35 12.25 -10.22
CA HIS A 116 9.97 13.56 -10.06
C HIS A 116 8.89 14.64 -9.99
N ASN A 117 9.00 15.53 -9.02
CA ASN A 117 8.09 16.67 -8.90
C ASN A 117 8.71 17.86 -9.67
N PHE A 118 8.07 18.22 -10.79
CA PHE A 118 8.53 19.32 -11.64
C PHE A 118 7.95 20.69 -11.23
N ASN A 119 7.18 20.73 -10.15
CA ASN A 119 6.67 22.00 -9.64
C ASN A 119 7.80 22.76 -8.94
N LYS A 120 8.27 23.84 -9.59
CA LYS A 120 9.39 24.66 -9.10
C LYS A 120 9.10 25.39 -7.79
N ASN A 121 7.83 25.51 -7.42
CA ASN A 121 7.40 26.18 -6.19
C ASN A 121 7.26 25.20 -5.01
N SER A 122 7.48 23.90 -5.24
CA SER A 122 7.42 22.89 -4.21
C SER A 122 8.80 22.58 -3.65
N LEU A 123 8.89 22.40 -2.33
CA LEU A 123 10.09 21.92 -1.66
C LEU A 123 10.29 20.42 -1.81
N ASP A 124 9.21 19.69 -2.16
CA ASP A 124 9.26 18.24 -2.32
C ASP A 124 9.85 17.87 -3.68
N LYS A 125 10.96 17.14 -3.64
CA LYS A 125 11.66 16.67 -4.83
C LYS A 125 10.89 15.57 -5.57
N TYR A 126 10.20 14.73 -4.83
CA TYR A 126 9.44 13.59 -5.34
C TYR A 126 7.99 13.68 -4.92
N LYS A 127 7.10 13.21 -5.79
CA LYS A 127 5.67 13.21 -5.56
C LYS A 127 5.10 11.84 -5.89
N PRO A 128 4.27 11.24 -5.03
CA PRO A 128 3.65 9.95 -5.34
C PRO A 128 2.68 10.07 -6.51
N PHE A 129 2.53 8.98 -7.25
CA PHE A 129 1.50 8.87 -8.26
C PHE A 129 0.12 9.02 -7.62
N ALA A 130 -0.80 9.67 -8.32
CA ALA A 130 -2.14 9.92 -7.83
C ALA A 130 -2.17 10.60 -6.43
N ASP A 131 -1.23 11.53 -6.20
CA ASP A 131 -1.05 12.19 -4.91
C ASP A 131 -2.36 12.81 -4.37
N TYR A 132 -3.12 13.49 -5.22
CA TYR A 132 -4.36 14.12 -4.80
C TYR A 132 -5.43 13.13 -4.34
N ILE A 133 -5.46 11.93 -4.92
CA ILE A 133 -6.36 10.85 -4.50
C ILE A 133 -5.93 10.32 -3.12
N MET A 134 -4.64 10.07 -2.94
CA MET A 134 -4.11 9.58 -1.66
C MET A 134 -4.25 10.64 -0.57
N GLN A 135 -4.02 11.90 -0.89
CA GLN A 135 -4.20 13.01 0.05
C GLN A 135 -5.64 13.06 0.59
N LYS A 136 -6.62 12.79 -0.26
CA LYS A 136 -8.03 12.83 0.10
C LYS A 136 -8.51 11.57 0.80
N TYR A 137 -8.11 10.40 0.35
CA TYR A 137 -8.74 9.14 0.72
C TYR A 137 -7.90 8.20 1.59
N ALA A 138 -6.57 8.31 1.59
CA ALA A 138 -5.76 7.54 2.52
C ALA A 138 -5.91 8.11 3.94
N ASP A 139 -6.09 7.25 4.91
CA ASP A 139 -6.22 7.66 6.32
C ASP A 139 -4.89 8.06 6.91
N ARG A 140 -3.82 7.37 6.53
CA ARG A 140 -2.44 7.67 6.94
C ARG A 140 -1.52 7.45 5.75
N ARG A 141 -0.43 8.22 5.70
CA ARG A 141 0.56 8.16 4.64
C ARG A 141 1.96 8.16 5.23
N PHE A 142 2.83 7.32 4.70
CA PHE A 142 4.23 7.23 5.13
C PHE A 142 5.15 7.31 3.92
N TYR A 143 6.09 8.23 3.98
CA TYR A 143 7.20 8.30 3.03
C TYR A 143 8.30 7.33 3.46
N VAL A 144 8.72 6.47 2.54
CA VAL A 144 9.72 5.44 2.78
C VAL A 144 10.96 5.75 1.96
N GLU A 145 12.10 5.87 2.62
CA GLU A 145 13.37 6.12 1.94
C GLU A 145 14.46 5.23 2.51
N PHE A 146 15.45 4.92 1.67
CA PHE A 146 16.66 4.23 2.10
C PHE A 146 17.74 5.28 2.34
N LYS A 147 18.19 5.39 3.58
CA LYS A 147 19.09 6.46 4.01
C LYS A 147 20.11 5.91 5.00
N ASP A 148 21.39 6.16 4.74
CA ASP A 148 22.50 5.72 5.60
C ASP A 148 22.46 4.21 5.91
N GLY A 149 22.16 3.39 4.88
CA GLY A 149 22.14 1.94 5.01
C GLY A 149 20.89 1.37 5.67
N LYS A 150 19.87 2.18 5.94
CA LYS A 150 18.61 1.73 6.57
C LYS A 150 17.39 2.27 5.87
N THR A 151 16.28 1.56 6.05
CA THR A 151 14.96 2.03 5.65
C THR A 151 14.41 2.95 6.74
N VAL A 152 14.06 4.17 6.35
CA VAL A 152 13.50 5.19 7.23
C VAL A 152 12.09 5.54 6.75
N VAL A 153 11.14 5.61 7.68
CA VAL A 153 9.77 6.01 7.38
C VAL A 153 9.44 7.32 8.09
N THR A 154 8.73 8.18 7.37
CA THR A 154 8.25 9.47 7.88
C THR A 154 6.76 9.56 7.62
N GLN A 155 5.98 9.76 8.66
CA GLN A 155 4.54 9.95 8.51
C GLN A 155 4.25 11.33 7.96
N THR A 156 3.51 11.39 6.83
CA THR A 156 3.17 12.63 6.12
C THR A 156 1.67 12.96 6.20
N LYS A 157 0.90 12.01 6.65
CA LYS A 157 -0.53 12.24 6.93
C LYS A 157 -1.01 11.36 8.09
#